data_cff131818e7a2b643695c2f7f8e28faa
#
_entry.id   cff131818e7a2b643695c2f7f8e28faa
#
_cell.length_a   1.000
_cell.length_b   1.000
_cell.length_c   1.000
_cell.angle_alpha   90.00
_cell.angle_beta   90.00
_cell.angle_gamma   90.00
#
_symmetry.space_group_name_H-M   'P 1'
#
loop_
_entity.id
_entity.type
_entity.pdbx_description
1 polymer ?
#
loop_
_entity_poly.entity_id
_entity_poly.type
_entity_poly.pdbx_seq_one_letter_code
_entity_poly.pdbx_strand_id
1 'polypeptide(L)'
;MDEPAASRPGDGGFVRLRLDLSYDGTAFAGWAAQPGQRTVQGTVEAALTVVLRQPVSLTVAGRTDAGVHATGQVAHADVPRELWAIDGPRLLRRLAGVLPPDVRVRAIAAAPPDFDARFAALSRRYIYRLVDAPWGAPPLRRLDTVAWPRPVDVDAMRRASAGLLGLHDFAAFCKHRPSATTTRTLQVLDWHREPGGEVAATVQADAFCHHMVRGLVGCLLSVGAGRHPVDWPESLLDATERCGAIPVAPAYGLSLVEVAYPDDAGLAARTEQTRARRVKP
;
A
#
# COMPACT_ATOMS: atom_id res chain seq x y z
N MET A 1 -29.56 7.60 13.37
CA MET A 1 -28.62 8.53 14.05
C MET A 1 -27.66 8.97 12.96
N ASP A 2 -27.87 10.19 12.46
CA ASP A 2 -27.04 10.77 11.40
C ASP A 2 -25.62 11.02 11.95
N GLU A 3 -24.61 10.47 11.27
CA GLU A 3 -23.23 10.84 11.48
C GLU A 3 -23.09 12.36 11.21
N PRO A 4 -22.45 13.13 12.10
CA PRO A 4 -22.23 14.55 11.84
C PRO A 4 -21.37 14.69 10.57
N ALA A 5 -21.89 15.43 9.60
CA ALA A 5 -21.20 15.75 8.37
C ALA A 5 -19.82 16.34 8.71
N ALA A 6 -18.75 15.64 8.33
CA ALA A 6 -17.39 16.11 8.49
C ALA A 6 -17.26 17.48 7.76
N SER A 7 -16.95 18.52 8.52
CA SER A 7 -16.72 19.87 8.00
C SER A 7 -15.63 19.81 6.90
N ARG A 8 -15.94 20.34 5.71
CA ARG A 8 -15.02 20.36 4.58
C ARG A 8 -13.83 21.28 4.88
N PRO A 9 -12.58 20.91 4.55
CA PRO A 9 -11.45 21.83 4.60
C PRO A 9 -11.72 22.98 3.62
N GLY A 10 -11.76 24.19 4.13
CA GLY A 10 -12.10 25.39 3.33
C GLY A 10 -12.97 26.39 4.09
N ASP A 11 -13.76 25.95 5.07
CA ASP A 11 -14.59 26.82 5.89
C ASP A 11 -13.81 27.40 7.09
N GLY A 12 -12.73 28.13 6.82
CA GLY A 12 -12.07 29.05 7.78
C GLY A 12 -11.34 28.45 8.99
N GLY A 13 -11.67 27.24 9.47
CA GLY A 13 -11.19 26.70 10.75
C GLY A 13 -10.18 25.55 10.68
N PHE A 14 -10.07 24.83 9.55
CA PHE A 14 -9.21 23.64 9.42
C PHE A 14 -8.15 23.80 8.33
N VAL A 15 -7.03 23.09 8.49
CA VAL A 15 -6.00 22.88 7.48
C VAL A 15 -5.82 21.40 7.24
N ARG A 16 -5.73 20.98 5.97
CA ARG A 16 -5.38 19.64 5.59
C ARG A 16 -3.89 19.44 5.68
N LEU A 17 -3.46 18.40 6.39
CA LEU A 17 -2.07 18.01 6.49
C LEU A 17 -1.85 16.71 5.70
N ARG A 18 -0.82 16.70 4.86
CA ARG A 18 -0.25 15.48 4.28
C ARG A 18 0.83 14.97 5.21
N LEU A 19 0.79 13.66 5.47
CA LEU A 19 1.80 12.94 6.25
C LEU A 19 2.44 11.88 5.36
N ASP A 20 3.76 11.90 5.22
CA ASP A 20 4.54 10.84 4.60
C ASP A 20 5.09 9.94 5.71
N LEU A 21 4.79 8.62 5.63
CA LEU A 21 5.06 7.67 6.71
C LEU A 21 5.91 6.49 6.23
N SER A 22 6.62 5.90 7.18
CA SER A 22 7.29 4.61 7.01
C SER A 22 7.07 3.74 8.24
N TYR A 23 6.97 2.41 8.03
CA TYR A 23 6.82 1.46 9.14
C TYR A 23 7.34 0.06 8.79
N ASP A 24 7.88 -0.61 9.80
CA ASP A 24 8.05 -2.04 9.84
C ASP A 24 6.71 -2.67 10.23
N GLY A 25 6.07 -3.40 9.31
CA GLY A 25 4.75 -3.98 9.49
C GLY A 25 4.72 -5.24 10.35
N THR A 26 5.88 -5.80 10.71
CA THR A 26 6.01 -7.13 11.34
C THR A 26 5.10 -7.29 12.56
N ALA A 27 5.06 -6.30 13.45
CA ALA A 27 4.29 -6.34 14.69
C ALA A 27 2.90 -5.69 14.59
N PHE A 28 2.46 -5.31 13.39
CA PHE A 28 1.15 -4.67 13.18
C PHE A 28 0.14 -5.62 12.55
N ALA A 29 -1.10 -5.58 13.03
CA ALA A 29 -2.27 -6.24 12.44
C ALA A 29 -2.76 -5.55 11.14
N GLY A 30 -1.86 -4.85 10.46
CA GLY A 30 -2.10 -4.06 9.26
C GLY A 30 -2.30 -2.57 9.55
N TRP A 31 -2.73 -1.84 8.51
CA TRP A 31 -2.94 -0.40 8.62
C TRP A 31 -4.17 -0.04 9.46
N ALA A 32 -5.35 -0.53 9.05
CA ALA A 32 -6.63 -0.03 9.55
C ALA A 32 -6.84 -0.31 11.04
N ALA A 33 -7.33 0.68 11.78
CA ALA A 33 -7.70 0.54 13.18
C ALA A 33 -8.73 -0.59 13.39
N GLN A 34 -8.48 -1.45 14.37
CA GLN A 34 -9.31 -2.58 14.74
C GLN A 34 -9.33 -2.70 16.27
N PRO A 35 -10.51 -2.99 16.88
CA PRO A 35 -10.60 -3.14 18.34
C PRO A 35 -9.63 -4.21 18.86
N GLY A 36 -8.88 -3.88 19.90
CA GLY A 36 -7.95 -4.81 20.56
C GLY A 36 -6.70 -5.19 19.76
N GLN A 37 -6.50 -4.60 18.56
CA GLN A 37 -5.35 -4.91 17.71
C GLN A 37 -4.37 -3.73 17.62
N ARG A 38 -3.08 -4.03 17.61
CA ARG A 38 -2.05 -3.04 17.30
C ARG A 38 -2.01 -2.78 15.80
N THR A 39 -2.38 -1.57 15.37
CA THR A 39 -2.44 -1.17 13.96
C THR A 39 -1.64 0.11 13.74
N VAL A 40 -1.16 0.31 12.50
CA VAL A 40 -0.38 1.52 12.16
C VAL A 40 -1.24 2.77 12.35
N GLN A 41 -2.48 2.78 11.83
CA GLN A 41 -3.41 3.89 11.98
C GLN A 41 -3.66 4.24 13.44
N GLY A 42 -4.03 3.26 14.27
CA GLY A 42 -4.31 3.50 15.69
C GLY A 42 -3.08 4.03 16.44
N THR A 43 -1.88 3.54 16.11
CA THR A 43 -0.63 4.01 16.71
C THR A 43 -0.33 5.47 16.33
N VAL A 44 -0.50 5.84 15.06
CA VAL A 44 -0.23 7.22 14.61
C VAL A 44 -1.31 8.19 15.09
N GLU A 45 -2.58 7.81 15.05
CA GLU A 45 -3.69 8.62 15.58
C GLU A 45 -3.56 8.87 17.08
N ALA A 46 -3.16 7.86 17.86
CA ALA A 46 -2.89 8.01 19.29
C ALA A 46 -1.74 9.00 19.55
N ALA A 47 -0.63 8.88 18.79
CA ALA A 47 0.50 9.80 18.90
C ALA A 47 0.11 11.24 18.53
N LEU A 48 -0.66 11.43 17.45
CA LEU A 48 -1.18 12.74 17.06
C LEU A 48 -2.09 13.32 18.15
N THR A 49 -2.97 12.49 18.72
CA THR A 49 -3.88 12.90 19.81
C THR A 49 -3.09 13.39 21.04
N VAL A 50 -2.04 12.69 21.42
CA VAL A 50 -1.16 13.10 22.55
C VAL A 50 -0.48 14.43 22.23
N VAL A 51 0.06 14.58 21.03
CA VAL A 51 0.84 15.77 20.65
C VAL A 51 -0.05 16.99 20.45
N LEU A 52 -1.21 16.83 19.79
CA LEU A 52 -2.14 17.93 19.49
C LEU A 52 -3.21 18.14 20.57
N ARG A 53 -3.28 17.23 21.55
CA ARG A 53 -4.27 17.26 22.66
C ARG A 53 -5.72 17.24 22.19
N GLN A 54 -5.96 16.62 21.03
CA GLN A 54 -7.30 16.40 20.47
C GLN A 54 -7.32 15.19 19.55
N PRO A 55 -8.44 14.51 19.38
CA PRO A 55 -8.57 13.39 18.44
C PRO A 55 -8.27 13.83 17.00
N VAL A 56 -7.50 13.02 16.28
CA VAL A 56 -7.19 13.21 14.87
C VAL A 56 -7.43 11.91 14.14
N SER A 57 -8.19 11.95 13.05
CA SER A 57 -8.45 10.79 12.20
C SER A 57 -7.63 10.87 10.92
N LEU A 58 -7.09 9.73 10.47
CA LEU A 58 -6.27 9.61 9.28
C LEU A 58 -7.03 8.96 8.12
N THR A 59 -6.95 9.57 6.96
CA THR A 59 -7.30 8.96 5.67
C THR A 59 -6.02 8.55 4.95
N VAL A 60 -5.88 7.26 4.62
CA VAL A 60 -4.67 6.67 4.03
C VAL A 60 -4.81 6.47 2.53
N ALA A 61 -3.69 6.59 1.79
CA ALA A 61 -3.64 6.33 0.35
C ALA A 61 -3.99 4.87 -0.03
N GLY A 62 -3.55 3.91 0.79
CA GLY A 62 -3.85 2.50 0.61
C GLY A 62 -3.59 1.71 1.89
N ARG A 63 -4.59 0.92 2.31
CA ARG A 63 -4.41 0.03 3.47
C ARG A 63 -3.42 -1.07 3.13
N THR A 64 -2.52 -1.38 4.04
CA THR A 64 -1.63 -2.54 3.98
C THR A 64 -2.16 -3.65 4.88
N ASP A 65 -1.93 -4.91 4.48
CA ASP A 65 -2.29 -6.09 5.27
C ASP A 65 -1.36 -6.24 6.50
N ALA A 66 -1.74 -7.12 7.43
CA ALA A 66 -0.87 -7.50 8.56
C ALA A 66 0.49 -8.01 8.04
N GLY A 67 1.57 -7.54 8.66
CA GLY A 67 2.94 -7.90 8.30
C GLY A 67 3.51 -7.21 7.07
N VAL A 68 2.74 -6.38 6.34
CA VAL A 68 3.22 -5.61 5.17
C VAL A 68 3.86 -4.32 5.65
N HIS A 69 5.04 -4.00 5.10
CA HIS A 69 5.80 -2.79 5.42
C HIS A 69 5.45 -1.61 4.53
N ALA A 70 5.95 -0.44 4.88
CA ALA A 70 5.96 0.71 3.99
C ALA A 70 7.18 1.61 4.24
N THR A 71 7.76 2.11 3.16
CA THR A 71 8.74 3.20 3.17
C THR A 71 8.18 4.47 2.55
N GLY A 72 7.02 4.41 1.89
CA GLY A 72 6.40 5.49 1.16
C GLY A 72 4.87 5.56 1.32
N GLN A 73 4.34 5.26 2.52
CA GLN A 73 2.92 5.44 2.80
C GLN A 73 2.57 6.92 2.93
N VAL A 74 1.38 7.28 2.47
CA VAL A 74 0.84 8.63 2.58
C VAL A 74 -0.53 8.60 3.26
N ALA A 75 -0.75 9.53 4.17
CA ALA A 75 -2.05 9.79 4.77
C ALA A 75 -2.34 11.30 4.81
N HIS A 76 -3.60 11.67 5.02
CA HIS A 76 -3.96 13.03 5.36
C HIS A 76 -4.83 13.08 6.61
N ALA A 77 -4.80 14.23 7.28
CA ALA A 77 -5.67 14.59 8.39
C ALA A 77 -6.08 16.05 8.26
N ASP A 78 -7.26 16.38 8.76
CA ASP A 78 -7.71 17.76 8.91
C ASP A 78 -7.55 18.16 10.38
N VAL A 79 -6.82 19.25 10.63
CA VAL A 79 -6.57 19.76 11.97
C VAL A 79 -6.96 21.24 12.06
N PRO A 80 -7.34 21.76 13.24
CA PRO A 80 -7.59 23.18 13.40
C PRO A 80 -6.38 24.03 12.98
N ARG A 81 -6.64 25.07 12.20
CA ARG A 81 -5.60 25.96 11.67
C ARG A 81 -4.74 26.58 12.76
N GLU A 82 -5.36 26.93 13.89
CA GLU A 82 -4.67 27.51 15.04
C GLU A 82 -3.62 26.55 15.61
N LEU A 83 -3.97 25.27 15.74
CA LEU A 83 -3.03 24.25 16.21
C LEU A 83 -1.87 24.04 15.25
N TRP A 84 -2.13 24.05 13.94
CA TRP A 84 -1.07 23.98 12.94
C TRP A 84 -0.14 25.19 13.00
N ALA A 85 -0.69 26.40 13.18
CA ALA A 85 0.11 27.61 13.31
C ALA A 85 1.04 27.59 14.53
N ILE A 86 0.59 27.00 15.64
CA ILE A 86 1.37 26.92 16.90
C ILE A 86 2.34 25.73 16.90
N ASP A 87 1.85 24.54 16.58
CA ASP A 87 2.56 23.28 16.76
C ASP A 87 3.23 22.76 15.48
N GLY A 88 2.80 23.22 14.30
CA GLY A 88 3.28 22.71 13.01
C GLY A 88 4.80 22.60 12.87
N PRO A 89 5.58 23.68 13.21
CA PRO A 89 7.04 23.66 13.12
C PRO A 89 7.71 22.60 14.01
N ARG A 90 7.03 22.17 15.08
CA ARG A 90 7.56 21.20 16.05
C ARG A 90 6.91 19.83 15.99
N LEU A 91 5.81 19.70 15.21
CA LEU A 91 4.96 18.50 15.19
C LEU A 91 5.75 17.26 14.82
N LEU A 92 6.56 17.32 13.77
CA LEU A 92 7.38 16.19 13.32
C LEU A 92 8.33 15.69 14.42
N ARG A 93 9.04 16.61 15.09
CA ARG A 93 9.97 16.28 16.18
C ARG A 93 9.24 15.70 17.39
N ARG A 94 8.09 16.24 17.77
CA ARG A 94 7.27 15.75 18.89
C ARG A 94 6.74 14.35 18.61
N LEU A 95 6.26 14.08 17.38
CA LEU A 95 5.83 12.74 16.97
C LEU A 95 6.98 11.73 17.01
N ALA A 96 8.18 12.11 16.60
CA ALA A 96 9.35 11.24 16.68
C ALA A 96 9.69 10.80 18.11
N GLY A 97 9.36 11.64 19.11
CA GLY A 97 9.54 11.32 20.54
C GLY A 97 8.45 10.44 21.15
N VAL A 98 7.25 10.40 20.53
CA VAL A 98 6.09 9.63 21.05
C VAL A 98 5.90 8.31 20.31
N LEU A 99 6.19 8.29 19.01
CA LEU A 99 6.01 7.10 18.17
C LEU A 99 7.00 5.98 18.52
N PRO A 100 6.56 4.72 18.58
CA PRO A 100 7.44 3.57 18.77
C PRO A 100 8.44 3.43 17.60
N PRO A 101 9.55 2.69 17.77
CA PRO A 101 10.64 2.63 16.80
C PRO A 101 10.26 2.07 15.41
N ASP A 102 9.19 1.29 15.34
CA ASP A 102 8.74 0.60 14.14
C ASP A 102 7.75 1.42 13.28
N VAL A 103 7.45 2.67 13.64
CA VAL A 103 6.71 3.61 12.79
C VAL A 103 7.29 5.02 12.87
N ARG A 104 7.37 5.71 11.74
CA ARG A 104 7.83 7.10 11.65
C ARG A 104 6.96 7.91 10.70
N VAL A 105 6.67 9.14 11.09
CA VAL A 105 6.25 10.20 10.19
C VAL A 105 7.52 10.88 9.71
N ARG A 106 7.75 10.89 8.40
CA ARG A 106 8.98 11.40 7.78
C ARG A 106 8.86 12.86 7.36
N ALA A 107 7.65 13.25 6.95
CA ALA A 107 7.33 14.61 6.58
C ALA A 107 5.87 14.92 6.93
N ILE A 108 5.62 16.18 7.26
CA ILE A 108 4.27 16.74 7.44
C ILE A 108 4.26 18.11 6.76
N ALA A 109 3.29 18.34 5.91
CA ALA A 109 3.09 19.63 5.25
C ALA A 109 1.60 19.95 5.13
N ALA A 110 1.28 21.24 5.11
CA ALA A 110 -0.05 21.68 4.69
C ALA A 110 -0.24 21.30 3.22
N ALA A 111 -1.38 20.75 2.89
CA ALA A 111 -1.75 20.35 1.54
C ALA A 111 -2.97 21.15 1.06
N PRO A 112 -3.18 21.27 -0.26
CA PRO A 112 -4.39 21.86 -0.82
C PRO A 112 -5.65 21.20 -0.25
N PRO A 113 -6.78 21.93 -0.10
CA PRO A 113 -8.04 21.38 0.39
C PRO A 113 -8.53 20.17 -0.40
N ASP A 114 -8.25 20.11 -1.69
CA ASP A 114 -8.62 19.02 -2.60
C ASP A 114 -7.69 17.80 -2.53
N PHE A 115 -6.62 17.85 -1.74
CA PHE A 115 -5.74 16.71 -1.55
C PHE A 115 -6.46 15.59 -0.78
N ASP A 116 -6.79 14.51 -1.44
CA ASP A 116 -7.29 13.27 -0.83
C ASP A 116 -6.23 12.18 -0.99
N ALA A 117 -5.63 11.73 0.11
CA ALA A 117 -4.58 10.73 0.07
C ALA A 117 -5.01 9.44 -0.65
N ARG A 118 -6.29 9.06 -0.55
CA ARG A 118 -6.83 7.85 -1.17
C ARG A 118 -7.25 8.05 -2.62
N PHE A 119 -8.06 9.08 -2.88
CA PHE A 119 -8.76 9.23 -4.16
C PHE A 119 -7.99 10.11 -5.15
N ALA A 120 -7.12 11.02 -4.70
CA ALA A 120 -6.26 11.79 -5.59
C ALA A 120 -5.02 11.02 -6.09
N ALA A 121 -4.72 9.84 -5.55
CA ALA A 121 -3.54 9.09 -5.94
C ALA A 121 -3.65 8.55 -7.37
N LEU A 122 -2.56 8.68 -8.14
CA LEU A 122 -2.40 8.17 -9.50
C LEU A 122 -2.00 6.70 -9.51
N SER A 123 -1.06 6.34 -8.63
CA SER A 123 -0.57 4.96 -8.53
C SER A 123 -0.02 4.65 -7.13
N ARG A 124 0.17 3.36 -6.88
CA ARG A 124 0.89 2.81 -5.73
C ARG A 124 1.95 1.87 -6.28
N ARG A 125 3.17 1.96 -5.75
CA ARG A 125 4.28 1.08 -6.11
C ARG A 125 4.69 0.29 -4.89
N TYR A 126 4.80 -1.03 -5.09
CA TYR A 126 5.29 -1.99 -4.11
C TYR A 126 6.58 -2.62 -4.60
N ILE A 127 7.41 -3.02 -3.66
CA ILE A 127 8.52 -3.94 -3.89
C ILE A 127 8.28 -5.19 -3.05
N TYR A 128 8.42 -6.35 -3.70
CA TYR A 128 8.44 -7.65 -3.01
C TYR A 128 9.84 -8.23 -3.10
N ARG A 129 10.37 -8.71 -1.97
CA ARG A 129 11.73 -9.26 -1.89
C ARG A 129 11.72 -10.69 -1.40
N LEU A 130 12.53 -11.51 -2.06
CA LEU A 130 12.81 -12.88 -1.63
C LEU A 130 14.27 -13.24 -1.92
N VAL A 131 14.75 -14.28 -1.28
CA VAL A 131 16.01 -14.93 -1.59
C VAL A 131 15.76 -16.44 -1.72
N ASP A 132 16.21 -17.01 -2.81
CA ASP A 132 16.06 -18.42 -3.14
C ASP A 132 17.37 -19.24 -2.95
N ALA A 133 18.34 -18.61 -2.29
CA ALA A 133 19.58 -19.24 -1.94
C ALA A 133 19.45 -20.12 -0.68
N PRO A 134 20.20 -21.24 -0.58
CA PRO A 134 20.07 -22.22 0.49
C PRO A 134 20.41 -21.68 1.88
N TRP A 135 21.14 -20.57 1.98
CA TRP A 135 21.48 -19.94 3.28
C TRP A 135 20.37 -19.03 3.82
N GLY A 136 19.28 -18.80 3.08
CA GLY A 136 18.14 -17.98 3.52
C GLY A 136 18.34 -16.49 3.41
N ALA A 137 17.46 -15.70 4.07
CA ALA A 137 17.51 -14.24 4.02
C ALA A 137 18.71 -13.68 4.81
N PRO A 138 19.39 -12.61 4.30
CA PRO A 138 20.43 -11.93 5.06
C PRO A 138 19.91 -11.46 6.43
N PRO A 139 20.66 -11.60 7.54
CA PRO A 139 20.19 -11.27 8.89
C PRO A 139 19.63 -9.84 9.02
N LEU A 140 20.25 -8.86 8.36
CA LEU A 140 19.79 -7.46 8.38
C LEU A 140 18.52 -7.20 7.53
N ARG A 141 18.18 -8.15 6.67
CA ARG A 141 17.01 -8.09 5.76
C ARG A 141 15.94 -9.13 6.11
N ARG A 142 16.11 -9.87 7.22
CA ARG A 142 15.22 -11.00 7.59
C ARG A 142 13.76 -10.61 7.80
N LEU A 143 13.49 -9.35 8.10
CA LEU A 143 12.13 -8.86 8.35
C LEU A 143 11.40 -8.40 7.08
N ASP A 144 12.14 -8.10 5.99
CA ASP A 144 11.57 -7.60 4.74
C ASP A 144 11.95 -8.43 3.50
N THR A 145 12.58 -9.59 3.70
CA THR A 145 13.01 -10.50 2.63
C THR A 145 12.62 -11.93 2.94
N VAL A 146 11.84 -12.55 2.05
CA VAL A 146 11.37 -13.93 2.22
C VAL A 146 12.46 -14.92 1.87
N ALA A 147 12.79 -15.81 2.78
CA ALA A 147 13.58 -17.00 2.46
C ALA A 147 12.71 -17.99 1.68
N TRP A 148 12.99 -18.14 0.39
CA TRP A 148 12.25 -19.04 -0.51
C TRP A 148 13.02 -20.35 -0.68
N PRO A 149 12.38 -21.51 -0.47
CA PRO A 149 13.13 -22.78 -0.30
C PRO A 149 13.64 -23.41 -1.59
N ARG A 150 13.35 -22.81 -2.74
CA ARG A 150 13.69 -23.38 -4.07
C ARG A 150 14.14 -22.27 -5.03
N PRO A 151 15.11 -22.55 -5.91
CA PRO A 151 15.47 -21.64 -6.98
C PRO A 151 14.27 -21.27 -7.85
N VAL A 152 14.21 -20.02 -8.30
CA VAL A 152 13.16 -19.53 -9.21
C VAL A 152 13.78 -19.05 -10.52
N ASP A 153 13.09 -19.38 -11.63
CA ASP A 153 13.39 -18.84 -12.96
C ASP A 153 12.80 -17.43 -13.08
N VAL A 154 13.64 -16.41 -12.86
CA VAL A 154 13.26 -15.00 -12.94
C VAL A 154 12.83 -14.60 -14.34
N ASP A 155 13.43 -15.20 -15.39
CA ASP A 155 13.06 -14.87 -16.77
C ASP A 155 11.71 -15.49 -17.14
N ALA A 156 11.37 -16.67 -16.67
CA ALA A 156 10.01 -17.22 -16.80
C ALA A 156 8.99 -16.36 -16.07
N MET A 157 9.28 -15.89 -14.86
CA MET A 157 8.42 -14.97 -14.11
C MET A 157 8.21 -13.64 -14.84
N ARG A 158 9.27 -13.09 -15.43
CA ARG A 158 9.20 -11.85 -16.23
C ARG A 158 8.34 -12.02 -17.48
N ARG A 159 8.52 -13.12 -18.24
CA ARG A 159 7.67 -13.45 -19.40
C ARG A 159 6.21 -13.59 -19.00
N ALA A 160 5.92 -14.29 -17.91
CA ALA A 160 4.55 -14.49 -17.41
C ALA A 160 3.90 -13.20 -16.91
N SER A 161 4.70 -12.21 -16.46
CA SER A 161 4.21 -10.90 -16.01
C SER A 161 3.67 -10.05 -17.16
N ALA A 162 4.18 -10.22 -18.38
CA ALA A 162 3.85 -9.37 -19.52
C ALA A 162 2.34 -9.42 -19.87
N GLY A 163 1.72 -10.61 -19.84
CA GLY A 163 0.29 -10.78 -20.13
C GLY A 163 -0.65 -10.21 -19.07
N LEU A 164 -0.11 -9.81 -17.91
CA LEU A 164 -0.91 -9.22 -16.82
C LEU A 164 -0.94 -7.68 -16.85
N LEU A 165 -0.12 -7.04 -17.70
CA LEU A 165 -0.07 -5.59 -17.79
C LEU A 165 -1.32 -5.03 -18.47
N GLY A 166 -1.72 -3.83 -18.04
CA GLY A 166 -2.89 -3.15 -18.60
C GLY A 166 -4.11 -3.19 -17.69
N LEU A 167 -5.28 -2.90 -18.29
CA LEU A 167 -6.58 -2.87 -17.62
C LEU A 167 -7.22 -4.25 -17.66
N HIS A 168 -7.31 -4.93 -16.52
CA HIS A 168 -7.90 -6.25 -16.40
C HIS A 168 -8.76 -6.38 -15.14
N ASP A 169 -9.60 -7.42 -15.12
CA ASP A 169 -10.27 -7.88 -13.90
C ASP A 169 -9.35 -8.86 -13.16
N PHE A 170 -8.83 -8.44 -12.02
CA PHE A 170 -7.95 -9.25 -11.19
C PHE A 170 -8.69 -10.08 -10.13
N ALA A 171 -9.94 -10.46 -10.36
CA ALA A 171 -10.75 -11.23 -9.42
C ALA A 171 -10.04 -12.51 -8.96
N ALA A 172 -9.39 -13.24 -9.86
CA ALA A 172 -8.63 -14.48 -9.55
C ALA A 172 -7.56 -14.30 -8.46
N PHE A 173 -6.95 -13.10 -8.39
CA PHE A 173 -5.83 -12.77 -7.50
C PHE A 173 -6.26 -12.10 -6.19
N CYS A 174 -7.54 -11.75 -6.05
CA CYS A 174 -8.03 -10.93 -4.95
C CYS A 174 -8.87 -11.72 -3.95
N LYS A 175 -8.78 -11.34 -2.67
CA LYS A 175 -9.78 -11.76 -1.70
C LYS A 175 -11.06 -10.94 -1.93
N HIS A 176 -12.17 -11.61 -2.19
CA HIS A 176 -13.47 -10.97 -2.42
C HIS A 176 -13.84 -10.02 -1.28
N ARG A 177 -14.38 -8.85 -1.63
CA ARG A 177 -15.03 -7.90 -0.69
C ARG A 177 -16.32 -7.40 -1.33
N PRO A 178 -17.46 -7.46 -0.61
CA PRO A 178 -18.71 -6.89 -1.10
C PRO A 178 -18.51 -5.43 -1.52
N SER A 179 -19.11 -5.03 -2.61
CA SER A 179 -19.10 -3.66 -3.16
C SER A 179 -17.74 -3.13 -3.66
N ALA A 180 -16.65 -3.92 -3.63
CA ALA A 180 -15.36 -3.53 -4.18
C ALA A 180 -15.19 -4.09 -5.59
N THR A 181 -14.74 -3.26 -6.54
CA THR A 181 -14.37 -3.72 -7.88
C THR A 181 -12.98 -4.36 -7.86
N THR A 182 -12.74 -5.30 -8.78
CA THR A 182 -11.44 -5.96 -8.98
C THR A 182 -10.73 -5.51 -10.25
N THR A 183 -11.38 -4.67 -11.08
CA THR A 183 -10.81 -4.09 -12.29
C THR A 183 -9.75 -3.04 -11.95
N ARG A 184 -8.50 -3.26 -12.41
CA ARG A 184 -7.34 -2.40 -12.14
C ARG A 184 -6.47 -2.24 -13.37
N THR A 185 -5.71 -1.15 -13.41
CA THR A 185 -4.67 -0.96 -14.42
C THR A 185 -3.33 -1.28 -13.79
N LEU A 186 -2.79 -2.47 -14.12
CA LEU A 186 -1.45 -2.87 -13.72
C LEU A 186 -0.45 -2.21 -14.67
N GLN A 187 0.38 -1.32 -14.13
CA GLN A 187 1.29 -0.46 -14.91
C GLN A 187 2.70 -1.04 -15.00
N VAL A 188 3.16 -1.68 -13.92
CA VAL A 188 4.49 -2.32 -13.85
C VAL A 188 4.36 -3.62 -13.07
N LEU A 189 4.96 -4.68 -13.61
CA LEU A 189 5.19 -5.93 -12.94
C LEU A 189 6.49 -6.52 -13.49
N ASP A 190 7.60 -6.17 -12.86
CA ASP A 190 8.94 -6.56 -13.31
C ASP A 190 9.71 -7.27 -12.21
N TRP A 191 10.58 -8.20 -12.61
CA TRP A 191 11.39 -9.02 -11.74
C TRP A 191 12.85 -8.90 -12.10
N HIS A 192 13.70 -8.79 -11.10
CA HIS A 192 15.15 -8.80 -11.31
C HIS A 192 15.86 -9.49 -10.14
N ARG A 193 17.04 -10.01 -10.45
CA ARG A 193 17.94 -10.55 -9.44
C ARG A 193 19.02 -9.51 -9.14
N GLU A 194 19.10 -9.13 -7.88
CA GLU A 194 20.12 -8.20 -7.37
C GLU A 194 21.51 -8.85 -7.36
N PRO A 195 22.59 -8.07 -7.39
CA PRO A 195 23.96 -8.60 -7.32
C PRO A 195 24.22 -9.49 -6.10
N GLY A 196 23.52 -9.28 -5.00
CA GLY A 196 23.57 -10.08 -3.78
C GLY A 196 22.81 -11.41 -3.84
N GLY A 197 22.16 -11.72 -4.98
CA GLY A 197 21.36 -12.93 -5.18
C GLY A 197 19.89 -12.80 -4.74
N GLU A 198 19.51 -11.72 -4.10
CA GLU A 198 18.10 -11.43 -3.80
C GLU A 198 17.29 -11.24 -5.08
N VAL A 199 16.06 -11.69 -5.09
CA VAL A 199 15.10 -11.46 -6.18
C VAL A 199 14.09 -10.41 -5.72
N ALA A 200 13.91 -9.38 -6.54
CA ALA A 200 12.96 -8.30 -6.27
C ALA A 200 11.91 -8.21 -7.40
N ALA A 201 10.65 -7.99 -6.97
CA ALA A 201 9.56 -7.60 -7.87
C ALA A 201 9.18 -6.16 -7.63
N THR A 202 9.05 -5.37 -8.70
CA THR A 202 8.40 -4.06 -8.69
C THR A 202 6.98 -4.20 -9.24
N VAL A 203 6.00 -3.80 -8.43
CA VAL A 203 4.58 -3.88 -8.81
C VAL A 203 3.94 -2.51 -8.67
N GLN A 204 3.44 -1.95 -9.76
CA GLN A 204 2.76 -0.65 -9.76
C GLN A 204 1.40 -0.75 -10.44
N ALA A 205 0.38 -0.18 -9.82
CA ALA A 205 -0.96 -0.07 -10.37
C ALA A 205 -1.63 1.23 -9.89
N ASP A 206 -2.69 1.61 -10.56
CA ASP A 206 -3.55 2.72 -10.14
C ASP A 206 -4.22 2.49 -8.78
N ALA A 207 -4.56 1.24 -8.47
CA ALA A 207 -5.03 0.77 -7.17
C ALA A 207 -4.86 -0.76 -7.09
N PHE A 208 -4.99 -1.32 -5.90
CA PHE A 208 -4.97 -2.77 -5.68
C PHE A 208 -6.22 -3.21 -4.93
N CYS A 209 -6.78 -4.37 -5.29
CA CYS A 209 -7.77 -5.04 -4.47
C CYS A 209 -7.09 -5.89 -3.38
N HIS A 210 -7.89 -6.35 -2.42
CA HIS A 210 -7.38 -7.02 -1.23
C HIS A 210 -6.57 -8.28 -1.58
N HIS A 211 -5.34 -8.37 -1.12
CA HIS A 211 -4.35 -9.43 -1.40
C HIS A 211 -3.81 -9.48 -2.84
N MET A 212 -4.21 -8.56 -3.75
CA MET A 212 -3.84 -8.62 -5.16
C MET A 212 -2.33 -8.79 -5.39
N VAL A 213 -1.50 -7.92 -4.83
CA VAL A 213 -0.04 -7.98 -5.03
C VAL A 213 0.53 -9.33 -4.56
N ARG A 214 0.11 -9.80 -3.39
CA ARG A 214 0.56 -11.08 -2.84
C ARG A 214 0.04 -12.28 -3.63
N GLY A 215 -1.14 -12.17 -4.23
CA GLY A 215 -1.68 -13.15 -5.16
C GLY A 215 -0.88 -13.20 -6.46
N LEU A 216 -0.60 -12.03 -7.06
CA LEU A 216 0.26 -11.93 -8.26
C LEU A 216 1.65 -12.53 -8.01
N VAL A 217 2.29 -12.15 -6.92
CA VAL A 217 3.60 -12.70 -6.53
C VAL A 217 3.55 -14.21 -6.35
N GLY A 218 2.57 -14.73 -5.62
CA GLY A 218 2.43 -16.16 -5.38
C GLY A 218 2.17 -16.97 -6.67
N CYS A 219 1.37 -16.41 -7.59
CA CYS A 219 1.14 -16.98 -8.91
C CYS A 219 2.45 -17.06 -9.71
N LEU A 220 3.18 -15.95 -9.81
CA LEU A 220 4.43 -15.89 -10.55
C LEU A 220 5.55 -16.75 -9.93
N LEU A 221 5.60 -16.84 -8.61
CA LEU A 221 6.50 -17.79 -7.92
C LEU A 221 6.19 -19.25 -8.27
N SER A 222 4.92 -19.58 -8.53
CA SER A 222 4.53 -20.92 -8.97
C SER A 222 5.02 -21.19 -10.40
N VAL A 223 5.02 -20.19 -11.29
CA VAL A 223 5.62 -20.26 -12.63
C VAL A 223 7.14 -20.37 -12.52
N GLY A 224 7.79 -19.49 -11.75
CA GLY A 224 9.25 -19.52 -11.56
C GLY A 224 9.78 -20.82 -10.95
N ALA A 225 8.96 -21.49 -10.15
CA ALA A 225 9.26 -22.83 -9.60
C ALA A 225 8.93 -23.97 -10.58
N GLY A 226 8.50 -23.68 -11.81
CA GLY A 226 8.14 -24.68 -12.84
C GLY A 226 6.88 -25.49 -12.54
N ARG A 227 6.00 -25.02 -11.64
CA ARG A 227 4.76 -25.73 -11.28
C ARG A 227 3.61 -25.44 -12.25
N HIS A 228 3.66 -24.29 -12.93
CA HIS A 228 2.69 -23.87 -13.92
C HIS A 228 3.41 -23.27 -15.13
N PRO A 229 2.82 -23.34 -16.33
CA PRO A 229 3.40 -22.76 -17.54
C PRO A 229 3.35 -21.23 -17.51
N VAL A 230 4.12 -20.59 -18.41
CA VAL A 230 4.29 -19.12 -18.47
C VAL A 230 2.99 -18.38 -18.78
N ASP A 231 2.08 -18.97 -19.53
CA ASP A 231 0.77 -18.43 -19.91
C ASP A 231 -0.33 -18.62 -18.84
N TRP A 232 -0.07 -19.42 -17.80
CA TRP A 232 -1.05 -19.67 -16.75
C TRP A 232 -1.56 -18.40 -16.06
N PRO A 233 -0.73 -17.41 -15.64
CA PRO A 233 -1.25 -16.19 -15.00
C PRO A 233 -2.21 -15.39 -15.89
N GLU A 234 -1.95 -15.30 -17.19
CA GLU A 234 -2.80 -14.62 -18.15
C GLU A 234 -4.15 -15.33 -18.31
N SER A 235 -4.17 -16.66 -18.39
CA SER A 235 -5.39 -17.45 -18.48
C SER A 235 -6.34 -17.31 -17.29
N LEU A 236 -5.85 -16.78 -16.16
CA LEU A 236 -6.66 -16.53 -14.96
C LEU A 236 -7.40 -15.19 -15.00
N LEU A 237 -7.12 -14.31 -15.98
CA LEU A 237 -7.79 -12.99 -16.09
C LEU A 237 -9.27 -13.12 -16.50
N ASP A 238 -9.67 -14.23 -17.10
CA ASP A 238 -11.07 -14.52 -17.46
C ASP A 238 -11.91 -15.00 -16.25
N ALA A 239 -11.25 -15.34 -15.14
CA ALA A 239 -11.95 -15.81 -13.95
C ALA A 239 -12.67 -14.67 -13.21
N THR A 240 -13.92 -14.93 -12.82
CA THR A 240 -14.75 -13.96 -12.08
C THR A 240 -14.64 -14.08 -10.57
N GLU A 241 -13.96 -15.13 -10.09
CA GLU A 241 -13.77 -15.44 -8.68
C GLU A 241 -12.30 -15.77 -8.38
N ARG A 242 -11.96 -15.74 -7.09
CA ARG A 242 -10.62 -16.06 -6.65
C ARG A 242 -10.24 -17.49 -7.03
N CYS A 243 -9.09 -17.65 -7.69
CA CYS A 243 -8.51 -18.95 -7.98
C CYS A 243 -7.85 -19.54 -6.71
N GLY A 244 -8.37 -20.70 -6.25
CA GLY A 244 -7.86 -21.39 -5.07
C GLY A 244 -6.44 -21.98 -5.25
N ALA A 245 -6.00 -22.19 -6.49
CA ALA A 245 -4.66 -22.66 -6.81
C ALA A 245 -3.56 -21.61 -6.63
N ILE A 246 -3.93 -20.32 -6.54
CA ILE A 246 -2.96 -19.21 -6.33
C ILE A 246 -2.57 -19.13 -4.86
N PRO A 247 -1.32 -19.41 -4.48
CA PRO A 247 -0.85 -19.20 -3.12
C PRO A 247 -0.74 -17.69 -2.84
N VAL A 248 -0.99 -17.29 -1.60
CA VAL A 248 -0.76 -15.91 -1.16
C VAL A 248 0.67 -15.81 -0.63
N ALA A 249 1.50 -15.03 -1.30
CA ALA A 249 2.88 -14.83 -0.87
C ALA A 249 2.96 -14.23 0.54
N PRO A 250 4.00 -14.56 1.36
CA PRO A 250 4.20 -14.01 2.70
C PRO A 250 4.14 -12.48 2.72
N ALA A 251 3.51 -11.92 3.75
CA ALA A 251 3.28 -10.47 3.84
C ALA A 251 4.58 -9.68 4.05
N TYR A 252 5.49 -10.21 4.85
CA TYR A 252 6.71 -9.52 5.26
C TYR A 252 7.73 -9.28 4.12
N GLY A 253 7.59 -9.97 2.96
CA GLY A 253 8.38 -9.62 1.78
C GLY A 253 7.89 -8.38 1.05
N LEU A 254 6.70 -7.85 1.40
CA LEU A 254 6.04 -6.76 0.68
C LEU A 254 6.20 -5.41 1.38
N SER A 255 6.64 -4.40 0.63
CA SER A 255 6.74 -3.02 1.09
C SER A 255 6.07 -2.05 0.12
N LEU A 256 5.18 -1.18 0.60
CA LEU A 256 4.69 -0.02 -0.13
C LEU A 256 5.79 1.05 -0.15
N VAL A 257 6.33 1.34 -1.33
CA VAL A 257 7.50 2.23 -1.47
C VAL A 257 7.15 3.61 -1.98
N GLU A 258 6.02 3.76 -2.68
CA GLU A 258 5.63 5.03 -3.27
C GLU A 258 4.11 5.11 -3.48
N VAL A 259 3.58 6.31 -3.28
CA VAL A 259 2.24 6.73 -3.74
C VAL A 259 2.42 8.00 -4.56
N ALA A 260 2.07 7.94 -5.84
CA ALA A 260 2.18 9.06 -6.75
C ALA A 260 0.87 9.88 -6.79
N TYR A 261 0.99 11.18 -6.88
CA TYR A 261 -0.11 12.14 -7.00
C TYR A 261 0.12 13.05 -8.21
N PRO A 262 -0.95 13.65 -8.79
CA PRO A 262 -0.79 14.72 -9.75
C PRO A 262 -0.24 15.99 -9.07
N ASP A 263 0.03 17.01 -9.84
CA ASP A 263 0.22 18.38 -9.33
C ASP A 263 -1.05 18.91 -8.62
N ASP A 264 -0.91 20.01 -7.89
CA ASP A 264 -2.01 20.56 -7.10
C ASP A 264 -3.24 20.89 -7.94
N ALA A 265 -3.07 21.35 -9.17
CA ALA A 265 -4.16 21.69 -10.09
C ALA A 265 -4.97 20.45 -10.53
N GLY A 266 -4.34 19.27 -10.57
CA GLY A 266 -4.95 18.01 -10.98
C GLY A 266 -5.68 17.26 -9.86
N LEU A 267 -5.52 17.66 -8.58
CA LEU A 267 -6.02 16.89 -7.42
C LEU A 267 -7.54 16.70 -7.43
N ALA A 268 -8.30 17.78 -7.64
CA ALA A 268 -9.77 17.74 -7.63
C ALA A 268 -10.30 16.84 -8.74
N ALA A 269 -9.84 17.05 -9.98
CA ALA A 269 -10.25 16.26 -11.15
C ALA A 269 -9.92 14.77 -10.97
N ARG A 270 -8.74 14.46 -10.42
CA ARG A 270 -8.34 13.08 -10.14
C ARG A 270 -9.22 12.43 -9.08
N THR A 271 -9.55 13.13 -8.03
CA THR A 271 -10.43 12.64 -6.95
C THR A 271 -11.82 12.30 -7.50
N GLU A 272 -12.41 13.15 -8.33
CA GLU A 272 -13.70 12.92 -8.97
C GLU A 272 -13.65 11.70 -9.89
N GLN A 273 -12.65 11.63 -10.77
CA GLN A 273 -12.43 10.50 -11.67
C GLN A 273 -12.29 9.15 -10.92
N THR A 274 -11.60 9.17 -9.78
CA THR A 274 -11.36 7.94 -9.01
C THR A 274 -12.61 7.48 -8.24
N ARG A 275 -13.49 8.41 -7.82
CA ARG A 275 -14.77 8.10 -7.18
C ARG A 275 -15.81 7.54 -8.14
N ALA A 276 -15.71 7.86 -9.44
CA ALA A 276 -16.55 7.25 -10.47
C ALA A 276 -16.32 5.73 -10.49
N ARG A 277 -17.42 4.94 -10.50
CA ARG A 277 -17.34 3.47 -10.56
C ARG A 277 -16.76 3.04 -11.91
N ARG A 278 -15.72 2.22 -11.88
CA ARG A 278 -15.20 1.56 -13.08
C ARG A 278 -16.17 0.46 -13.52
N VAL A 279 -16.53 0.51 -14.79
CA VAL A 279 -17.27 -0.57 -15.45
C VAL A 279 -16.22 -1.58 -15.93
N LYS A 280 -16.56 -2.87 -15.84
CA LYS A 280 -15.74 -3.95 -16.43
C LYS A 280 -15.63 -3.69 -17.94
N PRO A 281 -14.42 -3.78 -18.56
CA PRO A 281 -14.25 -3.70 -20.00
C PRO A 281 -14.99 -4.84 -20.71
#